data_5c679f289c88c8413b5f2e968e57d673
#
_entry.id   5c679f289c88c8413b5f2e968e57d673
#
_cell.length_a   1.000
_cell.length_b   1.000
_cell.length_c   1.000
_cell.angle_alpha   90.00
_cell.angle_beta   90.00
_cell.angle_gamma   90.00
#
_symmetry.space_group_name_H-M   'P 1'
#
loop_
_entity.id
_entity.type
_entity.pdbx_description
1 polymer ?
#
loop_
_entity_poly.entity_id
_entity_poly.type
_entity_poly.pdbx_seq_one_letter_code
_entity_poly.pdbx_strand_id
1 'polypeptide(L)'
;VRPMIFYIDDENLYQRGPLHIISTAVAAGYISAACILAFVGMLRTQEREEKRQYGYLVFFGVFPLIGGIVQMLLYGTDLLWPMTSVALVMVYINIQQQNVSRDGMTGLNNRRRLDQYIDVLSKEHIKEPLCYSIMDIDYFKEINDNFGHQTGDKVLCLVAAALKKVYGNTRSFIARYGGDEFVIISRGFDREQAEHYRGRLERMLKDIECVELENGGLEISMGCAHYGEEGCKQVRDMLELADMRMYAVSYTHLTLPTT
;
A
#
# COMPACT_ATOMS: atom_id res chain seq x y z
N VAL A 1 -30.86 0.32 47.81
CA VAL A 1 -30.55 1.33 46.79
C VAL A 1 -30.91 0.71 45.44
N ARG A 2 -31.98 1.19 44.78
CA ARG A 2 -32.33 0.71 43.43
C ARG A 2 -31.20 1.12 42.45
N PRO A 3 -30.60 0.16 41.73
CA PRO A 3 -29.60 0.51 40.74
C PRO A 3 -30.22 1.41 39.66
N MET A 4 -29.55 2.52 39.36
CA MET A 4 -30.12 3.61 38.56
C MET A 4 -30.12 3.32 37.04
N ILE A 5 -29.22 2.51 36.57
CA ILE A 5 -29.06 2.24 35.13
C ILE A 5 -29.70 0.92 34.72
N PHE A 6 -29.45 -0.17 35.47
CA PHE A 6 -30.03 -1.49 35.23
C PHE A 6 -30.13 -2.27 36.55
N TYR A 7 -30.99 -3.29 36.61
CA TYR A 7 -31.06 -4.24 37.70
C TYR A 7 -31.51 -5.61 37.18
N ILE A 8 -31.23 -6.64 37.96
CA ILE A 8 -31.69 -7.99 37.70
C ILE A 8 -32.86 -8.21 38.69
N ASP A 9 -34.00 -8.63 38.20
CA ASP A 9 -35.16 -8.91 39.01
C ASP A 9 -35.09 -10.28 39.71
N ASP A 10 -36.10 -10.61 40.51
CA ASP A 10 -36.14 -11.87 41.26
C ASP A 10 -36.29 -13.11 40.38
N GLU A 11 -36.68 -12.92 39.09
CA GLU A 11 -36.72 -13.97 38.06
C GLU A 11 -35.42 -14.11 37.28
N ASN A 12 -34.36 -13.42 37.70
CA ASN A 12 -33.06 -13.36 37.08
C ASN A 12 -33.08 -12.72 35.67
N LEU A 13 -34.03 -11.82 35.41
CA LEU A 13 -34.17 -11.10 34.16
C LEU A 13 -33.59 -9.68 34.26
N TYR A 14 -32.96 -9.25 33.17
CA TYR A 14 -32.42 -7.91 33.02
C TYR A 14 -33.54 -6.87 32.90
N GLN A 15 -33.51 -5.86 33.79
CA GLN A 15 -34.44 -4.74 33.79
C GLN A 15 -33.72 -3.41 33.63
N ARG A 16 -34.27 -2.51 32.84
CA ARG A 16 -33.75 -1.15 32.63
C ARG A 16 -34.12 -0.25 33.82
N GLY A 17 -33.09 0.39 34.38
CA GLY A 17 -33.30 1.39 35.43
C GLY A 17 -33.75 2.75 34.88
N PRO A 18 -34.19 3.68 35.78
CA PRO A 18 -34.76 4.97 35.39
C PRO A 18 -33.76 5.87 34.62
N LEU A 19 -32.43 5.71 34.81
CA LEU A 19 -31.41 6.50 34.13
C LEU A 19 -30.87 5.81 32.89
N HIS A 20 -31.36 4.62 32.51
CA HIS A 20 -30.86 3.89 31.32
C HIS A 20 -30.98 4.72 30.03
N ILE A 21 -32.12 5.39 29.81
CA ILE A 21 -32.35 6.23 28.64
C ILE A 21 -31.36 7.39 28.59
N ILE A 22 -31.08 8.02 29.72
CA ILE A 22 -30.12 9.15 29.78
C ILE A 22 -28.72 8.68 29.46
N SER A 23 -28.27 7.56 30.05
CA SER A 23 -26.93 7.01 29.78
C SER A 23 -26.75 6.63 28.30
N THR A 24 -27.77 6.01 27.69
CA THR A 24 -27.79 5.64 26.28
C THR A 24 -27.78 6.87 25.37
N ALA A 25 -28.59 7.89 25.70
CA ALA A 25 -28.61 9.15 24.92
C ALA A 25 -27.29 9.91 24.98
N VAL A 26 -26.64 9.94 26.15
CA VAL A 26 -25.29 10.56 26.28
C VAL A 26 -24.26 9.80 25.45
N ALA A 27 -24.22 8.47 25.53
CA ALA A 27 -23.29 7.65 24.73
C ALA A 27 -23.56 7.82 23.25
N ALA A 28 -24.80 7.78 22.79
CA ALA A 28 -25.16 8.01 21.38
C ALA A 28 -24.79 9.43 20.93
N GLY A 29 -24.95 10.44 21.80
CA GLY A 29 -24.53 11.82 21.52
C GLY A 29 -23.04 11.95 21.26
N TYR A 30 -22.19 11.32 22.09
CA TYR A 30 -20.73 11.31 21.89
C TYR A 30 -20.34 10.61 20.60
N ILE A 31 -20.91 9.46 20.29
CA ILE A 31 -20.62 8.71 19.07
C ILE A 31 -21.06 9.52 17.83
N SER A 32 -22.26 10.11 17.88
CA SER A 32 -22.77 10.94 16.78
C SER A 32 -21.91 12.17 16.55
N ALA A 33 -21.47 12.86 17.61
CA ALA A 33 -20.57 14.00 17.51
C ALA A 33 -19.23 13.61 16.89
N ALA A 34 -18.65 12.48 17.30
CA ALA A 34 -17.41 11.95 16.73
C ALA A 34 -17.57 11.61 15.22
N CYS A 35 -18.69 10.98 14.83
CA CYS A 35 -19.00 10.69 13.44
C CYS A 35 -19.15 11.98 12.60
N ILE A 36 -19.82 12.99 13.12
CA ILE A 36 -20.01 14.28 12.43
C ILE A 36 -18.66 14.97 12.25
N LEU A 37 -17.81 15.01 13.29
CA LEU A 37 -16.47 15.60 13.19
C LEU A 37 -15.60 14.87 12.17
N ALA A 38 -15.62 13.54 12.18
CA ALA A 38 -14.91 12.73 11.19
C ALA A 38 -15.43 12.97 9.77
N PHE A 39 -16.76 13.05 9.60
CA PHE A 39 -17.37 13.32 8.30
C PHE A 39 -17.01 14.73 7.78
N VAL A 40 -17.03 15.74 8.63
CA VAL A 40 -16.60 17.11 8.28
C VAL A 40 -15.11 17.13 7.93
N GLY A 41 -14.25 16.40 8.67
CA GLY A 41 -12.84 16.23 8.34
C GLY A 41 -12.67 15.60 6.95
N MET A 42 -13.41 14.54 6.64
CA MET A 42 -13.41 13.87 5.33
C MET A 42 -13.78 14.82 4.17
N LEU A 43 -14.72 15.74 4.40
CA LEU A 43 -15.13 16.72 3.38
C LEU A 43 -14.11 17.85 3.18
N ARG A 44 -13.35 18.21 4.22
CA ARG A 44 -12.39 19.31 4.19
C ARG A 44 -11.02 18.92 3.64
N THR A 45 -10.62 17.67 3.81
CA THR A 45 -9.31 17.21 3.34
C THR A 45 -9.32 16.95 1.83
N GLN A 46 -8.20 17.26 1.17
CA GLN A 46 -7.97 16.97 -0.24
C GLN A 46 -7.17 15.68 -0.43
N GLU A 47 -6.47 15.24 0.59
CA GLU A 47 -5.61 14.07 0.53
C GLU A 47 -6.42 12.75 0.60
N ARG A 48 -6.22 11.87 -0.40
CA ARG A 48 -6.94 10.58 -0.49
C ARG A 48 -6.76 9.68 0.73
N GLU A 49 -5.55 9.68 1.30
CA GLU A 49 -5.22 8.86 2.48
C GLU A 49 -5.96 9.35 3.72
N GLU A 50 -5.97 10.65 3.97
CA GLU A 50 -6.72 11.25 5.08
C GLU A 50 -8.22 11.04 4.92
N LYS A 51 -8.76 11.23 3.70
CA LYS A 51 -10.16 10.91 3.41
C LYS A 51 -10.53 9.49 3.81
N ARG A 52 -9.67 8.55 3.49
CA ARG A 52 -9.87 7.14 3.81
C ARG A 52 -9.85 6.91 5.33
N GLN A 53 -8.93 7.55 6.05
CA GLN A 53 -8.86 7.46 7.51
C GLN A 53 -10.11 8.01 8.18
N TYR A 54 -10.58 9.20 7.76
CA TYR A 54 -11.84 9.75 8.24
C TYR A 54 -13.04 8.85 7.91
N GLY A 55 -13.05 8.23 6.72
CA GLY A 55 -14.08 7.26 6.34
C GLY A 55 -14.16 6.07 7.29
N TYR A 56 -13.03 5.54 7.74
CA TYR A 56 -13.01 4.46 8.75
C TYR A 56 -13.52 4.91 10.10
N LEU A 57 -13.22 6.14 10.53
CA LEU A 57 -13.75 6.68 11.79
C LEU A 57 -15.26 6.85 11.75
N VAL A 58 -15.81 7.33 10.63
CA VAL A 58 -17.27 7.40 10.42
C VAL A 58 -17.89 6.01 10.48
N PHE A 59 -17.29 5.06 9.74
CA PHE A 59 -17.77 3.68 9.69
C PHE A 59 -17.73 2.99 11.07
N PHE A 60 -16.67 3.22 11.85
CA PHE A 60 -16.55 2.73 13.23
C PHE A 60 -17.71 3.19 14.12
N GLY A 61 -18.16 4.44 14.01
CA GLY A 61 -19.25 4.97 14.81
C GLY A 61 -20.63 4.50 14.38
N VAL A 62 -20.83 4.15 13.10
CA VAL A 62 -22.14 3.72 12.56
C VAL A 62 -22.61 2.41 13.19
N PHE A 63 -21.73 1.43 13.40
CA PHE A 63 -22.09 0.12 13.95
C PHE A 63 -22.65 0.19 15.37
N PRO A 64 -21.99 0.85 16.34
CA PRO A 64 -22.54 1.04 17.68
C PRO A 64 -23.86 1.84 17.67
N LEU A 65 -24.01 2.83 16.79
CA LEU A 65 -25.27 3.58 16.67
C LEU A 65 -26.42 2.68 16.21
N ILE A 66 -26.20 1.84 15.19
CA ILE A 66 -27.21 0.86 14.74
C ILE A 66 -27.53 -0.11 15.88
N GLY A 67 -26.50 -0.66 16.54
CA GLY A 67 -26.67 -1.56 17.68
C GLY A 67 -27.50 -0.93 18.81
N GLY A 68 -27.21 0.33 19.16
CA GLY A 68 -27.94 1.09 20.16
C GLY A 68 -29.40 1.37 19.78
N ILE A 69 -29.67 1.71 18.52
CA ILE A 69 -31.04 1.93 18.02
C ILE A 69 -31.86 0.62 18.10
N VAL A 70 -31.26 -0.48 17.59
CA VAL A 70 -31.94 -1.79 17.61
C VAL A 70 -32.22 -2.23 19.07
N GLN A 71 -31.26 -2.08 19.96
CA GLN A 71 -31.43 -2.38 21.39
C GLN A 71 -32.50 -1.50 22.04
N MET A 72 -32.72 -0.29 21.56
CA MET A 72 -33.76 0.60 22.06
C MET A 72 -35.14 0.16 21.58
N LEU A 73 -35.25 -0.35 20.36
CA LEU A 73 -36.50 -0.81 19.74
C LEU A 73 -36.90 -2.23 20.17
N LEU A 74 -35.91 -3.12 20.34
CA LEU A 74 -36.12 -4.52 20.70
C LEU A 74 -35.73 -4.73 22.17
N TYR A 75 -36.74 -4.78 23.06
CA TYR A 75 -36.52 -5.02 24.50
C TYR A 75 -35.90 -6.41 24.70
N GLY A 76 -34.88 -6.49 25.58
CA GLY A 76 -34.20 -7.75 25.91
C GLY A 76 -33.05 -8.15 24.99
N THR A 77 -32.74 -7.37 23.92
CA THR A 77 -31.53 -7.57 23.10
C THR A 77 -30.41 -6.67 23.59
N ASP A 78 -29.18 -7.22 23.63
CA ASP A 78 -27.95 -6.43 23.90
C ASP A 78 -27.03 -6.50 22.70
N LEU A 79 -27.24 -5.61 21.73
CA LEU A 79 -26.52 -5.55 20.47
C LEU A 79 -25.42 -4.47 20.42
N LEU A 80 -25.39 -3.56 21.40
CA LEU A 80 -24.44 -2.47 21.44
C LEU A 80 -22.98 -3.01 21.50
N TRP A 81 -22.72 -3.93 22.43
CA TRP A 81 -21.39 -4.49 22.64
C TRP A 81 -20.91 -5.37 21.49
N PRO A 82 -21.71 -6.31 20.95
CA PRO A 82 -21.33 -7.05 19.73
C PRO A 82 -21.02 -6.14 18.55
N MET A 83 -21.85 -5.13 18.27
CA MET A 83 -21.61 -4.20 17.17
C MET A 83 -20.36 -3.34 17.38
N THR A 84 -20.10 -2.91 18.62
CA THR A 84 -18.87 -2.21 18.97
C THR A 84 -17.64 -3.11 18.79
N SER A 85 -17.73 -4.38 19.16
CA SER A 85 -16.65 -5.36 18.97
C SER A 85 -16.35 -5.59 17.49
N VAL A 86 -17.37 -5.72 16.64
CA VAL A 86 -17.20 -5.84 15.18
C VAL A 86 -16.49 -4.59 14.61
N ALA A 87 -16.91 -3.41 15.03
CA ALA A 87 -16.30 -2.15 14.62
C ALA A 87 -14.82 -2.07 15.02
N LEU A 88 -14.48 -2.46 16.25
CA LEU A 88 -13.08 -2.51 16.73
C LEU A 88 -12.24 -3.49 15.94
N VAL A 89 -12.75 -4.69 15.65
CA VAL A 89 -12.04 -5.69 14.82
C VAL A 89 -11.79 -5.14 13.41
N MET A 90 -12.76 -4.47 12.79
CA MET A 90 -12.59 -3.86 11.48
C MET A 90 -11.52 -2.76 11.48
N VAL A 91 -11.50 -1.89 12.49
CA VAL A 91 -10.45 -0.86 12.66
C VAL A 91 -9.08 -1.53 12.84
N TYR A 92 -9.00 -2.56 13.68
CA TYR A 92 -7.76 -3.30 13.92
C TYR A 92 -7.22 -3.94 12.63
N ILE A 93 -8.07 -4.66 11.87
CA ILE A 93 -7.69 -5.24 10.57
C ILE A 93 -7.17 -4.17 9.62
N ASN A 94 -7.85 -3.01 9.57
CA ASN A 94 -7.43 -1.90 8.73
C ASN A 94 -6.05 -1.35 9.12
N ILE A 95 -5.80 -1.15 10.42
CA ILE A 95 -4.50 -0.73 10.93
C ILE A 95 -3.42 -1.76 10.57
N GLN A 96 -3.69 -3.05 10.71
CA GLN A 96 -2.76 -4.11 10.34
C GLN A 96 -2.46 -4.11 8.83
N GLN A 97 -3.47 -3.98 7.99
CA GLN A 97 -3.27 -3.84 6.54
C GLN A 97 -2.44 -2.59 6.18
N GLN A 98 -2.56 -1.53 6.97
CA GLN A 98 -1.74 -0.34 6.81
C GLN A 98 -0.26 -0.57 7.18
N ASN A 99 0.04 -1.45 8.08
CA ASN A 99 1.40 -1.73 8.54
C ASN A 99 2.16 -2.71 7.63
N VAL A 100 1.49 -3.39 6.69
CA VAL A 100 2.17 -4.23 5.70
C VAL A 100 2.93 -3.33 4.73
N SER A 101 4.25 -3.30 4.87
CA SER A 101 5.16 -2.44 4.09
C SER A 101 5.97 -3.22 3.05
N ARG A 102 5.86 -4.56 3.04
CA ARG A 102 6.58 -5.43 2.12
C ARG A 102 5.62 -6.16 1.20
N ASP A 103 6.10 -6.44 -0.01
CA ASP A 103 5.45 -7.36 -0.94
C ASP A 103 5.62 -8.80 -0.44
N GLY A 104 4.51 -9.52 -0.30
CA GLY A 104 4.49 -10.84 0.31
C GLY A 104 5.24 -11.92 -0.48
N MET A 105 5.38 -11.75 -1.79
CA MET A 105 6.06 -12.69 -2.68
C MET A 105 7.55 -12.42 -2.74
N THR A 106 7.94 -11.19 -3.04
CA THR A 106 9.34 -10.81 -3.31
C THR A 106 10.10 -10.36 -2.07
N GLY A 107 9.38 -9.99 -1.01
CA GLY A 107 9.94 -9.42 0.22
C GLY A 107 10.64 -8.06 0.02
N LEU A 108 10.43 -7.40 -1.13
CA LEU A 108 10.79 -6.00 -1.38
C LEU A 108 9.79 -5.07 -0.70
N ASN A 109 10.04 -3.75 -0.71
CA ASN A 109 9.00 -2.81 -0.34
C ASN A 109 7.85 -2.91 -1.36
N ASN A 110 6.61 -2.72 -0.90
CA ASN A 110 5.45 -2.69 -1.78
C ASN A 110 5.19 -1.26 -2.29
N ARG A 111 4.26 -1.12 -3.24
CA ARG A 111 3.83 0.15 -3.83
C ARG A 111 3.47 1.20 -2.76
N ARG A 112 2.75 0.78 -1.72
CA ARG A 112 2.36 1.69 -0.65
C ARG A 112 3.56 2.28 0.10
N ARG A 113 4.57 1.46 0.39
CA ARG A 113 5.81 1.92 1.05
C ARG A 113 6.61 2.84 0.13
N LEU A 114 6.55 2.58 -1.19
CA LEU A 114 7.13 3.45 -2.20
C LEU A 114 6.45 4.83 -2.19
N ASP A 115 5.11 4.89 -2.23
CA ASP A 115 4.36 6.14 -2.21
C ASP A 115 4.71 6.98 -0.96
N GLN A 116 4.78 6.34 0.21
CA GLN A 116 5.23 6.99 1.44
C GLN A 116 6.66 7.53 1.36
N TYR A 117 7.56 6.79 0.73
CA TYR A 117 8.96 7.22 0.56
C TYR A 117 9.07 8.41 -0.40
N ILE A 118 8.31 8.41 -1.50
CA ILE A 118 8.21 9.52 -2.45
C ILE A 118 7.64 10.78 -1.76
N ASP A 119 6.62 10.64 -0.91
CA ASP A 119 6.06 11.77 -0.17
C ASP A 119 7.07 12.37 0.83
N VAL A 120 7.91 11.57 1.45
CA VAL A 120 9.01 12.04 2.30
C VAL A 120 10.05 12.78 1.46
N LEU A 121 10.49 12.18 0.34
CA LEU A 121 11.45 12.78 -0.57
C LEU A 121 10.97 14.12 -1.13
N SER A 122 9.69 14.24 -1.45
CA SER A 122 9.09 15.47 -2.00
C SER A 122 9.08 16.63 -1.00
N LYS A 123 9.21 16.35 0.29
CA LYS A 123 9.28 17.35 1.37
C LYS A 123 10.73 17.68 1.77
N GLU A 124 11.68 16.87 1.33
CA GLU A 124 13.11 17.09 1.61
C GLU A 124 13.75 18.11 0.65
N HIS A 125 14.73 18.86 1.13
CA HIS A 125 15.62 19.63 0.28
C HIS A 125 16.75 18.73 -0.22
N ILE A 126 16.59 18.18 -1.43
CA ILE A 126 17.53 17.23 -2.03
C ILE A 126 18.81 17.97 -2.45
N LYS A 127 19.92 17.66 -1.79
CA LYS A 127 21.24 18.26 -2.05
C LYS A 127 22.22 17.33 -2.75
N GLU A 128 21.93 16.04 -2.74
CA GLU A 128 22.76 15.01 -3.37
C GLU A 128 22.11 14.51 -4.67
N PRO A 129 22.87 13.91 -5.58
CA PRO A 129 22.31 13.26 -6.75
C PRO A 129 21.24 12.25 -6.33
N LEU A 130 20.12 12.24 -7.05
CA LEU A 130 19.04 11.29 -6.84
C LEU A 130 18.62 10.74 -8.19
N CYS A 131 18.60 9.41 -8.30
CA CYS A 131 18.13 8.69 -9.49
C CYS A 131 16.87 7.91 -9.13
N TYR A 132 15.84 8.08 -9.94
CA TYR A 132 14.63 7.26 -9.95
C TYR A 132 14.66 6.35 -11.17
N SER A 133 14.53 5.06 -10.96
CA SER A 133 14.50 4.06 -12.02
C SER A 133 13.23 3.22 -11.88
N ILE A 134 12.53 3.02 -12.97
CA ILE A 134 11.44 2.05 -13.09
C ILE A 134 11.82 1.00 -14.11
N MET A 135 11.48 -0.25 -13.86
CA MET A 135 11.77 -1.36 -14.76
C MET A 135 10.59 -2.33 -14.83
N ASP A 136 10.49 -2.97 -15.97
CA ASP A 136 9.53 -4.01 -16.31
C ASP A 136 10.26 -5.25 -16.82
N ILE A 137 9.71 -6.45 -16.63
CA ILE A 137 10.29 -7.70 -17.14
C ILE A 137 9.75 -7.94 -18.54
N ASP A 138 10.64 -7.93 -19.53
CA ASP A 138 10.27 -8.13 -20.92
C ASP A 138 9.62 -9.53 -21.11
N TYR A 139 8.56 -9.57 -21.90
CA TYR A 139 7.80 -10.80 -22.21
C TYR A 139 7.25 -11.57 -20.99
N PHE A 140 7.06 -10.91 -19.84
CA PHE A 140 6.59 -11.59 -18.62
C PHE A 140 5.23 -12.29 -18.79
N LYS A 141 4.33 -11.70 -19.58
CA LYS A 141 3.06 -12.33 -19.92
C LYS A 141 3.26 -13.63 -20.70
N GLU A 142 4.18 -13.66 -21.66
CA GLU A 142 4.51 -14.87 -22.43
C GLU A 142 5.10 -15.97 -21.55
N ILE A 143 5.94 -15.58 -20.56
CA ILE A 143 6.44 -16.52 -19.55
C ILE A 143 5.28 -17.16 -18.78
N ASN A 144 4.30 -16.37 -18.34
CA ASN A 144 3.13 -16.89 -17.65
C ASN A 144 2.26 -17.78 -18.53
N ASP A 145 2.03 -17.37 -19.78
CA ASP A 145 1.16 -18.08 -20.72
C ASP A 145 1.79 -19.42 -21.17
N ASN A 146 3.10 -19.46 -21.36
CA ASN A 146 3.83 -20.65 -21.84
C ASN A 146 4.23 -21.62 -20.72
N PHE A 147 4.63 -21.10 -19.54
CA PHE A 147 5.22 -21.91 -18.45
C PHE A 147 4.39 -21.90 -17.17
N GLY A 148 3.27 -21.15 -17.16
CA GLY A 148 2.34 -21.06 -16.03
C GLY A 148 2.74 -20.03 -14.97
N HIS A 149 1.76 -19.56 -14.19
CA HIS A 149 1.94 -18.52 -13.19
C HIS A 149 2.96 -18.88 -12.09
N GLN A 150 3.14 -20.15 -11.76
CA GLN A 150 4.15 -20.58 -10.77
C GLN A 150 5.57 -20.27 -11.26
N THR A 151 5.84 -20.39 -12.56
CA THR A 151 7.11 -20.00 -13.17
C THR A 151 7.28 -18.49 -13.15
N GLY A 152 6.23 -17.73 -13.49
CA GLY A 152 6.23 -16.27 -13.36
C GLY A 152 6.53 -15.81 -11.93
N ASP A 153 5.93 -16.45 -10.93
CA ASP A 153 6.20 -16.15 -9.52
C ASP A 153 7.68 -16.40 -9.14
N LYS A 154 8.28 -17.49 -9.64
CA LYS A 154 9.72 -17.74 -9.46
C LYS A 154 10.57 -16.66 -10.12
N VAL A 155 10.24 -16.25 -11.35
CA VAL A 155 10.93 -15.18 -12.07
C VAL A 155 10.89 -13.87 -11.28
N LEU A 156 9.74 -13.48 -10.74
CA LEU A 156 9.61 -12.30 -9.88
C LEU A 156 10.50 -12.37 -8.64
N CYS A 157 10.60 -13.55 -8.02
CA CYS A 157 11.49 -13.76 -6.87
C CYS A 157 12.97 -13.69 -7.26
N LEU A 158 13.36 -14.22 -8.43
CA LEU A 158 14.73 -14.16 -8.95
C LEU A 158 15.14 -12.72 -9.26
N VAL A 159 14.29 -11.94 -9.93
CA VAL A 159 14.51 -10.51 -10.19
C VAL A 159 14.65 -9.73 -8.87
N ALA A 160 13.79 -9.98 -7.90
CA ALA A 160 13.87 -9.34 -6.59
C ALA A 160 15.18 -9.69 -5.86
N ALA A 161 15.66 -10.93 -5.97
CA ALA A 161 16.94 -11.36 -5.40
C ALA A 161 18.13 -10.66 -6.11
N ALA A 162 18.08 -10.55 -7.44
CA ALA A 162 19.08 -9.81 -8.23
C ALA A 162 19.13 -8.33 -7.81
N LEU A 163 17.97 -7.67 -7.70
CA LEU A 163 17.86 -6.29 -7.23
C LEU A 163 18.48 -6.11 -5.83
N LYS A 164 18.16 -6.99 -4.89
CA LYS A 164 18.76 -6.97 -3.55
C LYS A 164 20.28 -7.17 -3.59
N LYS A 165 20.79 -8.04 -4.45
CA LYS A 165 22.22 -8.32 -4.58
C LYS A 165 22.98 -7.16 -5.21
N VAL A 166 22.38 -6.47 -6.20
CA VAL A 166 23.00 -5.35 -6.89
C VAL A 166 22.94 -4.06 -6.08
N TYR A 167 21.76 -3.73 -5.54
CA TYR A 167 21.49 -2.44 -4.89
C TYR A 167 21.44 -2.51 -3.35
N GLY A 168 21.41 -3.70 -2.75
CA GLY A 168 21.16 -3.85 -1.30
C GLY A 168 22.23 -3.25 -0.39
N ASN A 169 23.47 -3.10 -0.86
CA ASN A 169 24.57 -2.46 -0.14
C ASN A 169 24.73 -0.96 -0.50
N THR A 170 23.77 -0.41 -1.22
CA THR A 170 23.76 1.01 -1.61
C THR A 170 22.68 1.77 -0.83
N ARG A 171 22.64 3.10 -0.98
CA ARG A 171 21.59 3.94 -0.42
C ARG A 171 20.36 3.96 -1.34
N SER A 172 19.94 2.76 -1.78
CA SER A 172 18.81 2.58 -2.69
C SER A 172 17.59 2.02 -1.96
N PHE A 173 16.45 2.61 -2.26
CA PHE A 173 15.13 2.10 -1.90
C PHE A 173 14.60 1.27 -3.07
N ILE A 174 14.26 0.00 -2.81
CA ILE A 174 13.82 -0.94 -3.83
C ILE A 174 12.39 -1.37 -3.50
N ALA A 175 11.49 -1.31 -4.48
CA ALA A 175 10.09 -1.68 -4.32
C ALA A 175 9.58 -2.48 -5.54
N ARG A 176 8.60 -3.34 -5.30
CA ARG A 176 7.73 -3.87 -6.35
C ARG A 176 6.54 -2.93 -6.49
N TYR A 177 6.38 -2.34 -7.68
CA TYR A 177 5.32 -1.37 -7.96
C TYR A 177 3.99 -2.07 -8.23
N GLY A 178 4.01 -3.15 -8.99
CA GLY A 178 2.85 -4.00 -9.27
C GLY A 178 3.15 -4.98 -10.39
N GLY A 179 2.46 -6.11 -10.47
CA GLY A 179 2.72 -7.09 -11.53
C GLY A 179 4.19 -7.46 -11.63
N ASP A 180 4.80 -7.13 -12.75
CA ASP A 180 6.19 -7.32 -13.16
C ASP A 180 7.05 -6.04 -13.08
N GLU A 181 6.47 -4.93 -12.56
CA GLU A 181 7.13 -3.64 -12.45
C GLU A 181 7.86 -3.47 -11.11
N PHE A 182 9.09 -2.97 -11.18
CA PHE A 182 9.94 -2.66 -10.01
C PHE A 182 10.47 -1.23 -10.08
N VAL A 183 10.67 -0.64 -8.91
CA VAL A 183 11.19 0.73 -8.77
C VAL A 183 12.41 0.73 -7.88
N ILE A 184 13.44 1.47 -8.29
CA ILE A 184 14.66 1.72 -7.53
C ILE A 184 14.87 3.23 -7.40
N ILE A 185 14.96 3.74 -6.18
CA ILE A 185 15.30 5.15 -5.92
C ILE A 185 16.64 5.17 -5.22
N SER A 186 17.67 5.68 -5.90
CA SER A 186 19.06 5.63 -5.46
C SER A 186 19.58 7.02 -5.10
N ARG A 187 19.94 7.22 -3.83
CA ARG A 187 20.56 8.46 -3.35
C ARG A 187 22.08 8.43 -3.59
N GLY A 188 22.64 9.55 -4.00
CA GLY A 188 24.05 9.68 -4.34
C GLY A 188 24.42 9.13 -5.71
N PHE A 189 23.45 8.72 -6.52
CA PHE A 189 23.70 8.19 -7.86
C PHE A 189 23.59 9.30 -8.90
N ASP A 190 24.71 9.63 -9.52
CA ASP A 190 24.77 10.37 -10.77
C ASP A 190 24.44 9.46 -11.98
N ARG A 191 24.56 10.00 -13.20
CA ARG A 191 24.23 9.25 -14.42
C ARG A 191 25.18 8.07 -14.65
N GLU A 192 26.46 8.24 -14.38
CA GLU A 192 27.47 7.20 -14.57
C GLU A 192 27.25 6.04 -13.61
N GLN A 193 26.99 6.34 -12.34
CA GLN A 193 26.70 5.34 -11.33
C GLN A 193 25.39 4.61 -11.63
N ALA A 194 24.33 5.33 -12.03
CA ALA A 194 23.06 4.72 -12.40
C ALA A 194 23.23 3.72 -13.55
N GLU A 195 23.97 4.10 -14.60
CA GLU A 195 24.25 3.25 -15.75
C GLU A 195 25.13 2.05 -15.37
N HIS A 196 26.16 2.25 -14.54
CA HIS A 196 26.99 1.16 -14.03
C HIS A 196 26.18 0.09 -13.30
N TYR A 197 25.28 0.51 -12.38
CA TYR A 197 24.47 -0.42 -11.61
C TYR A 197 23.38 -1.08 -12.49
N ARG A 198 22.80 -0.36 -13.44
CA ARG A 198 21.91 -0.92 -14.46
C ARG A 198 22.60 -2.04 -15.23
N GLY A 199 23.77 -1.80 -15.79
CA GLY A 199 24.50 -2.82 -16.53
C GLY A 199 24.97 -4.02 -15.68
N ARG A 200 25.15 -3.83 -14.35
CA ARG A 200 25.37 -4.95 -13.44
C ARG A 200 24.11 -5.79 -13.26
N LEU A 201 22.94 -5.14 -13.13
CA LEU A 201 21.66 -5.82 -13.01
C LEU A 201 21.35 -6.62 -14.28
N GLU A 202 21.45 -5.99 -15.45
CA GLU A 202 21.18 -6.64 -16.73
C GLU A 202 22.06 -7.87 -16.95
N ARG A 203 23.37 -7.78 -16.67
CA ARG A 203 24.27 -8.94 -16.75
C ARG A 203 23.85 -10.05 -15.80
N MET A 204 23.51 -9.70 -14.56
CA MET A 204 23.08 -10.69 -13.57
C MET A 204 21.78 -11.38 -13.98
N LEU A 205 20.84 -10.66 -14.58
CA LEU A 205 19.57 -11.23 -15.05
C LEU A 205 19.77 -12.12 -16.28
N LYS A 206 20.70 -11.75 -17.16
CA LYS A 206 21.10 -12.60 -18.30
C LYS A 206 21.79 -13.91 -17.88
N ASP A 207 22.53 -13.87 -16.76
CA ASP A 207 23.21 -15.05 -16.22
C ASP A 207 22.28 -15.93 -15.33
N ILE A 208 21.03 -15.56 -15.17
CA ILE A 208 20.06 -16.39 -14.45
C ILE A 208 19.66 -17.57 -15.31
N GLU A 209 20.15 -18.75 -14.94
CA GLU A 209 19.67 -20.01 -15.47
C GLU A 209 18.30 -20.34 -14.86
N CYS A 210 17.23 -19.99 -15.55
CA CYS A 210 15.89 -20.49 -15.23
C CYS A 210 15.67 -21.74 -16.08
N VAL A 211 15.64 -22.91 -15.43
CA VAL A 211 15.55 -24.23 -16.09
C VAL A 211 14.34 -24.34 -17.02
N GLU A 212 13.29 -23.55 -16.74
CA GLU A 212 12.08 -23.50 -17.54
C GLU A 212 12.17 -22.55 -18.75
N LEU A 213 13.18 -21.64 -18.82
CA LEU A 213 13.38 -20.72 -19.93
C LEU A 213 14.45 -21.29 -20.87
N GLU A 214 14.02 -21.95 -21.94
CA GLU A 214 14.90 -22.70 -22.88
C GLU A 214 15.95 -21.84 -23.60
N ASN A 215 15.84 -20.50 -23.59
CA ASN A 215 16.68 -19.61 -24.41
C ASN A 215 17.50 -18.57 -23.65
N GLY A 216 17.90 -18.85 -22.41
CA GLY A 216 18.81 -17.95 -21.68
C GLY A 216 18.08 -16.80 -20.97
N GLY A 217 18.75 -16.09 -20.14
CA GLY A 217 18.43 -15.09 -19.15
C GLY A 217 17.21 -14.18 -19.32
N LEU A 218 16.91 -13.48 -18.26
CA LEU A 218 15.79 -12.52 -18.24
C LEU A 218 16.23 -11.18 -18.84
N GLU A 219 15.39 -10.61 -19.69
CA GLU A 219 15.54 -9.26 -20.22
C GLU A 219 14.61 -8.30 -19.49
N ILE A 220 15.02 -7.05 -19.37
CA ILE A 220 14.28 -5.99 -18.70
C ILE A 220 14.30 -4.71 -19.52
N SER A 221 13.20 -3.99 -19.51
CA SER A 221 13.11 -2.61 -19.95
C SER A 221 13.22 -1.68 -18.76
N MET A 222 14.17 -0.75 -18.75
CA MET A 222 14.41 0.17 -17.64
C MET A 222 14.49 1.62 -18.11
N GLY A 223 13.72 2.49 -17.46
CA GLY A 223 13.78 3.93 -17.61
C GLY A 223 14.35 4.59 -16.35
N CYS A 224 15.22 5.58 -16.53
CA CYS A 224 15.85 6.32 -15.44
C CYS A 224 15.64 7.82 -15.60
N ALA A 225 15.41 8.53 -14.49
CA ALA A 225 15.36 9.98 -14.40
C ALA A 225 16.17 10.50 -13.22
N HIS A 226 16.79 11.68 -13.37
CA HIS A 226 17.65 12.28 -12.36
C HIS A 226 17.04 13.58 -11.86
N TYR A 227 17.13 13.82 -10.54
CA TYR A 227 16.66 15.04 -9.93
C TYR A 227 17.44 16.25 -10.46
N GLY A 228 16.72 17.30 -10.89
CA GLY A 228 17.33 18.51 -11.44
C GLY A 228 17.70 18.44 -12.92
N GLU A 229 17.44 17.33 -13.64
CA GLU A 229 17.56 17.31 -15.09
C GLU A 229 16.38 18.08 -15.75
N GLU A 230 16.50 18.34 -17.05
CA GLU A 230 15.49 19.08 -17.80
C GLU A 230 14.13 18.36 -17.72
N GLY A 231 13.12 19.09 -17.24
CA GLY A 231 11.77 18.55 -16.96
C GLY A 231 11.56 18.01 -15.54
N CYS A 232 12.62 17.80 -14.74
CA CYS A 232 12.53 17.22 -13.39
C CYS A 232 12.85 18.23 -12.29
N LYS A 233 11.88 19.06 -11.92
CA LYS A 233 11.98 20.02 -10.81
C LYS A 233 11.51 19.44 -9.47
N GLN A 234 10.67 18.44 -9.52
CA GLN A 234 10.11 17.75 -8.37
C GLN A 234 10.34 16.23 -8.49
N VAL A 235 10.29 15.53 -7.37
CA VAL A 235 10.43 14.06 -7.37
C VAL A 235 9.36 13.38 -8.23
N ARG A 236 8.15 13.96 -8.28
CA ARG A 236 7.05 13.41 -9.11
C ARG A 236 7.32 13.52 -10.62
N ASP A 237 8.01 14.57 -11.05
CA ASP A 237 8.38 14.72 -12.48
C ASP A 237 9.32 13.58 -12.91
N MET A 238 10.16 13.09 -11.98
CA MET A 238 11.07 11.96 -12.24
C MET A 238 10.31 10.67 -12.54
N LEU A 239 9.16 10.43 -11.87
CA LEU A 239 8.35 9.24 -12.11
C LEU A 239 7.83 9.22 -13.54
N GLU A 240 7.23 10.34 -13.98
CA GLU A 240 6.66 10.46 -15.32
C GLU A 240 7.74 10.33 -16.41
N LEU A 241 8.90 10.97 -16.20
CA LEU A 241 10.00 10.90 -17.16
C LEU A 241 10.63 9.50 -17.23
N ALA A 242 10.82 8.84 -16.11
CA ALA A 242 11.37 7.49 -16.07
C ALA A 242 10.42 6.48 -16.73
N ASP A 243 9.10 6.60 -16.49
CA ASP A 243 8.08 5.76 -17.11
C ASP A 243 8.06 5.94 -18.64
N MET A 244 8.08 7.18 -19.13
CA MET A 244 8.18 7.45 -20.56
C MET A 244 9.45 6.83 -21.19
N ARG A 245 10.59 6.89 -20.50
CA ARG A 245 11.85 6.31 -20.96
C ARG A 245 11.82 4.78 -20.96
N MET A 246 11.23 4.16 -19.94
CA MET A 246 11.06 2.71 -19.88
C MET A 246 10.18 2.23 -21.05
N TYR A 247 9.05 2.90 -21.28
CA TYR A 247 8.17 2.56 -22.40
C TYR A 247 8.85 2.67 -23.74
N ALA A 248 9.71 3.69 -23.96
CA ALA A 248 10.46 3.83 -25.19
C ALA A 248 11.46 2.67 -25.41
N VAL A 249 12.09 2.17 -24.35
CA VAL A 249 12.99 1.00 -24.40
C VAL A 249 12.20 -0.28 -24.69
N SER A 250 11.11 -0.51 -23.98
CA SER A 250 10.22 -1.67 -24.19
C SER A 250 9.73 -1.75 -25.64
N TYR A 251 9.34 -0.60 -26.22
CA TYR A 251 8.89 -0.56 -27.61
C TYR A 251 10.01 -0.92 -28.62
N THR A 252 11.27 -0.59 -28.31
CA THR A 252 12.41 -0.96 -29.17
C THR A 252 12.73 -2.46 -29.09
N HIS A 253 12.59 -3.09 -27.92
CA HIS A 253 12.76 -4.54 -27.75
C HIS A 253 11.66 -5.35 -28.47
N LEU A 254 10.42 -4.86 -28.45
CA LEU A 254 9.27 -5.51 -29.11
C LEU A 254 9.31 -5.39 -30.66
N THR A 255 10.01 -4.40 -31.21
CA THR A 255 10.00 -4.12 -32.67
C THR A 255 11.24 -4.63 -33.42
N LEU A 256 12.30 -5.04 -32.72
CA LEU A 256 13.45 -5.68 -33.34
C LEU A 256 13.17 -7.18 -33.51
N PRO A 257 13.18 -7.73 -34.75
CA PRO A 257 13.07 -9.18 -34.92
C PRO A 257 14.30 -9.83 -34.29
N THR A 258 14.07 -10.79 -33.42
CA THR A 258 15.13 -11.71 -32.92
C THR A 258 15.73 -12.44 -34.10
N THR A 259 16.90 -12.03 -34.54
CA THR A 259 17.73 -12.75 -35.53
C THR A 259 18.47 -13.90 -34.88
#